data_96b781d1bba17042cc97c51f65bcd884
#
_entry.id   96b781d1bba17042cc97c51f65bcd884
#
_cell.length_a   1.000
_cell.length_b   1.000
_cell.length_c   1.000
_cell.angle_alpha   90.00
_cell.angle_beta   90.00
_cell.angle_gamma   90.00
#
_symmetry.space_group_name_H-M   'P 1'
#
loop_
_entity.id
_entity.type
_entity.pdbx_description
1 polymer ?
#
loop_
_entity_poly.entity_id
_entity_poly.type
_entity_poly.pdbx_seq_one_letter_code
_entity_poly.pdbx_strand_id
1 'polypeptide(L)'
;DVLCVSGLLHTGDTLDVLVCHLPSRLNGRKADRLRSRVVELVCEAIDSVAALRKVPRIVLMGDFNDAPQSKALLPLASKSGMVCITGDLGGSYRYKGKWEQIDHVYLSPALVNGSDDGLHLASHGAWNCEADFLTEPEPLYGGRRPRRTYNGMRYEGGTSDHLPVCFDLWFLW
;
A
#
# COMPACT_ATOMS: atom_id res chain seq x y z
N ASP A 1 0.23 -12.98 4.13
CA ASP A 1 1.47 -12.86 4.92
C ASP A 1 1.72 -11.40 5.26
N VAL A 2 2.40 -11.16 6.39
CA VAL A 2 2.85 -9.83 6.83
C VAL A 2 4.33 -9.92 7.16
N LEU A 3 5.15 -9.08 6.52
CA LEU A 3 6.56 -8.92 6.82
C LEU A 3 6.75 -7.61 7.58
N CYS A 4 7.51 -7.64 8.67
CA CYS A 4 7.91 -6.44 9.41
C CYS A 4 9.43 -6.31 9.41
N VAL A 5 9.93 -5.14 9.02
CA VAL A 5 11.36 -4.82 8.99
C VAL A 5 11.59 -3.50 9.71
N SER A 6 12.55 -3.47 10.62
CA SER A 6 12.98 -2.24 11.31
C SER A 6 14.38 -1.87 10.86
N GLY A 7 14.57 -0.62 10.45
CA GLY A 7 15.86 -0.09 10.01
C GLY A 7 16.25 1.17 10.79
N LEU A 8 17.52 1.25 11.20
CA LEU A 8 18.09 2.46 11.76
C LEU A 8 18.52 3.38 10.62
N LEU A 9 18.04 4.61 10.64
CA LEU A 9 18.40 5.65 9.68
C LEU A 9 19.71 6.34 10.09
N HIS A 10 20.39 7.00 9.15
CA HIS A 10 21.63 7.73 9.42
C HIS A 10 21.45 8.90 10.41
N THR A 11 20.23 9.37 10.59
CA THR A 11 19.84 10.40 11.60
C THR A 11 19.75 9.84 13.02
N GLY A 12 19.83 8.50 13.20
CA GLY A 12 19.59 7.83 14.48
C GLY A 12 18.13 7.45 14.71
N ASP A 13 17.21 7.85 13.83
CA ASP A 13 15.81 7.45 13.87
C ASP A 13 15.61 6.02 13.37
N THR A 14 14.52 5.38 13.79
CA THR A 14 14.11 4.07 13.28
C THR A 14 12.93 4.24 12.33
N LEU A 15 13.00 3.61 11.16
CA LEU A 15 11.88 3.42 10.25
C LEU A 15 11.43 1.96 10.34
N ASP A 16 10.16 1.75 10.62
CA ASP A 16 9.53 0.45 10.65
C ASP A 16 8.64 0.28 9.40
N VAL A 17 8.87 -0.79 8.63
CA VAL A 17 8.13 -1.05 7.39
C VAL A 17 7.41 -2.38 7.52
N LEU A 18 6.08 -2.35 7.38
CA LEU A 18 5.23 -3.53 7.31
C LEU A 18 4.77 -3.70 5.86
N VAL A 19 4.98 -4.89 5.30
CA VAL A 19 4.51 -5.23 3.96
C VAL A 19 3.50 -6.36 4.07
N CYS A 20 2.34 -6.19 3.44
CA CYS A 20 1.29 -7.21 3.49
C CYS A 20 0.70 -7.50 2.11
N HIS A 21 0.22 -8.73 1.95
CA HIS A 21 -0.65 -9.12 0.85
C HIS A 21 -1.88 -9.78 1.45
N LEU A 22 -3.02 -9.09 1.38
CA LEU A 22 -4.27 -9.54 1.96
C LEU A 22 -5.01 -10.52 1.03
N PRO A 23 -5.90 -11.37 1.56
CA PRO A 23 -6.66 -12.34 0.77
C PRO A 23 -7.48 -11.66 -0.33
N SER A 24 -7.40 -12.23 -1.55
CA SER A 24 -8.16 -11.77 -2.71
C SER A 24 -9.68 -11.84 -2.48
N ARG A 25 -10.44 -10.97 -3.15
CA ARG A 25 -11.92 -10.92 -3.11
C ARG A 25 -12.62 -12.13 -3.75
N LEU A 26 -11.89 -13.00 -4.46
CA LEU A 26 -12.45 -14.13 -5.22
C LEU A 26 -13.32 -15.09 -4.41
N ASN A 27 -13.10 -15.22 -3.10
CA ASN A 27 -13.85 -16.11 -2.20
C ASN A 27 -14.99 -15.41 -1.44
N GLY A 28 -15.43 -14.22 -1.89
CA GLY A 28 -16.57 -13.49 -1.32
C GLY A 28 -16.49 -13.32 0.21
N ARG A 29 -17.59 -13.55 0.92
CA ARG A 29 -17.68 -13.31 2.39
C ARG A 29 -16.61 -14.02 3.23
N LYS A 30 -16.10 -15.17 2.79
CA LYS A 30 -15.02 -15.88 3.51
C LYS A 30 -13.73 -15.08 3.42
N ALA A 31 -13.42 -14.56 2.23
CA ALA A 31 -12.25 -13.69 2.03
C ALA A 31 -12.38 -12.37 2.81
N ASP A 32 -13.57 -11.78 2.86
CA ASP A 32 -13.81 -10.55 3.63
C ASP A 32 -13.54 -10.72 5.12
N ARG A 33 -14.04 -11.85 5.71
CA ARG A 33 -13.76 -12.19 7.12
C ARG A 33 -12.28 -12.39 7.37
N LEU A 34 -11.58 -13.06 6.44
CA LEU A 34 -10.15 -13.32 6.57
C LEU A 34 -9.34 -12.04 6.45
N ARG A 35 -9.68 -11.14 5.50
CA ARG A 35 -9.06 -9.81 5.40
C ARG A 35 -9.24 -9.02 6.71
N SER A 36 -10.47 -8.94 7.24
CA SER A 36 -10.74 -8.26 8.51
C SER A 36 -9.88 -8.83 9.65
N ARG A 37 -9.75 -10.16 9.73
CA ARG A 37 -8.92 -10.79 10.77
C ARG A 37 -7.44 -10.49 10.60
N VAL A 38 -6.93 -10.48 9.35
CA VAL A 38 -5.53 -10.12 9.09
C VAL A 38 -5.30 -8.65 9.42
N VAL A 39 -6.23 -7.75 9.10
CA VAL A 39 -6.13 -6.31 9.44
C VAL A 39 -6.09 -6.10 10.96
N GLU A 40 -6.88 -6.85 11.75
CA GLU A 40 -6.79 -6.80 13.21
C GLU A 40 -5.38 -7.16 13.70
N LEU A 41 -4.78 -8.24 13.17
CA LEU A 41 -3.41 -8.63 13.51
C LEU A 41 -2.37 -7.58 13.06
N VAL A 42 -2.60 -6.92 11.92
CA VAL A 42 -1.76 -5.81 11.46
C VAL A 42 -1.85 -4.62 12.42
N CYS A 43 -3.05 -4.27 12.89
CA CYS A 43 -3.22 -3.22 13.91
C CYS A 43 -2.47 -3.58 15.21
N GLU A 44 -2.61 -4.80 15.70
CA GLU A 44 -1.88 -5.28 16.89
C GLU A 44 -0.35 -5.19 16.69
N ALA A 45 0.15 -5.52 15.49
CA ALA A 45 1.56 -5.41 15.15
C ALA A 45 2.03 -3.94 15.11
N ILE A 46 1.24 -3.04 14.51
CA ILE A 46 1.51 -1.60 14.48
C ILE A 46 1.59 -1.05 15.90
N ASP A 47 0.63 -1.36 16.76
CA ASP A 47 0.58 -0.90 18.15
C ASP A 47 1.81 -1.43 18.93
N SER A 48 2.18 -2.68 18.71
CA SER A 48 3.36 -3.31 19.34
C SER A 48 4.66 -2.62 18.91
N VAL A 49 4.81 -2.33 17.64
CA VAL A 49 5.98 -1.61 17.09
C VAL A 49 6.00 -0.17 17.60
N ALA A 50 4.86 0.53 17.57
CA ALA A 50 4.75 1.90 18.03
C ALA A 50 5.13 2.05 19.50
N ALA A 51 4.75 1.09 20.36
CA ALA A 51 5.10 1.09 21.79
C ALA A 51 6.61 1.01 22.05
N LEU A 52 7.41 0.54 21.09
CA LEU A 52 8.87 0.47 21.18
C LEU A 52 9.57 1.77 20.75
N ARG A 53 8.84 2.77 20.26
CA ARG A 53 9.40 3.97 19.64
C ARG A 53 9.03 5.22 20.41
N LYS A 54 9.97 6.13 20.53
CA LYS A 54 9.71 7.49 21.08
C LYS A 54 8.85 8.29 20.08
N VAL A 55 9.18 8.21 18.80
CA VAL A 55 8.41 8.77 17.69
C VAL A 55 8.20 7.65 16.67
N PRO A 56 7.02 7.03 16.59
CA PRO A 56 6.76 5.93 15.66
C PRO A 56 6.74 6.42 14.21
N ARG A 57 7.72 6.00 13.40
CA ARG A 57 7.77 6.21 11.96
C ARG A 57 7.50 4.88 11.28
N ILE A 58 6.24 4.64 10.96
CA ILE A 58 5.75 3.36 10.46
C ILE A 58 5.18 3.56 9.06
N VAL A 59 5.63 2.72 8.14
CA VAL A 59 5.06 2.53 6.79
C VAL A 59 4.39 1.16 6.76
N LEU A 60 3.11 1.11 6.39
CA LEU A 60 2.41 -0.11 6.05
C LEU A 60 2.04 -0.06 4.57
N MET A 61 2.48 -1.02 3.78
CA MET A 61 2.23 -1.03 2.33
C MET A 61 1.96 -2.44 1.78
N GLY A 62 1.37 -2.52 0.59
CA GLY A 62 1.16 -3.76 -0.14
C GLY A 62 -0.16 -3.83 -0.87
N ASP A 63 -0.52 -5.03 -1.31
CA ASP A 63 -1.82 -5.34 -1.90
C ASP A 63 -2.84 -5.69 -0.81
N PHE A 64 -3.78 -4.79 -0.60
CA PHE A 64 -4.86 -4.96 0.38
C PHE A 64 -6.10 -5.65 -0.21
N ASN A 65 -6.15 -5.81 -1.53
CA ASN A 65 -7.28 -6.42 -2.24
C ASN A 65 -8.63 -5.78 -1.92
N ASP A 66 -8.64 -4.51 -1.47
CA ASP A 66 -9.86 -3.77 -1.10
C ASP A 66 -9.62 -2.26 -1.13
N ALA A 67 -10.69 -1.47 -1.14
CA ALA A 67 -10.61 -0.02 -1.04
C ALA A 67 -10.31 0.43 0.41
N PRO A 68 -9.62 1.56 0.65
CA PRO A 68 -9.26 1.99 1.99
C PRO A 68 -10.46 2.32 2.88
N GLN A 69 -11.62 2.66 2.27
CA GLN A 69 -12.87 2.93 2.97
C GLN A 69 -13.69 1.65 3.26
N SER A 70 -13.20 0.49 2.85
CA SER A 70 -13.89 -0.78 3.10
C SER A 70 -13.97 -1.09 4.59
N LYS A 71 -15.02 -1.82 4.98
CA LYS A 71 -15.20 -2.26 6.38
C LYS A 71 -13.97 -3.01 6.92
N ALA A 72 -13.27 -3.74 6.05
CA ALA A 72 -12.10 -4.51 6.45
C ALA A 72 -10.89 -3.62 6.78
N LEU A 73 -10.68 -2.53 6.03
CA LEU A 73 -9.50 -1.67 6.16
C LEU A 73 -9.70 -0.46 7.08
N LEU A 74 -10.93 -0.05 7.36
CA LEU A 74 -11.23 1.06 8.29
C LEU A 74 -10.46 1.00 9.63
N PRO A 75 -10.22 -0.17 10.26
CA PRO A 75 -9.47 -0.23 11.51
C PRO A 75 -8.04 0.32 11.43
N LEU A 76 -7.39 0.29 10.27
CA LEU A 76 -6.05 0.86 10.10
C LEU A 76 -6.02 2.36 10.42
N ALA A 77 -7.04 3.09 10.00
CA ALA A 77 -7.16 4.51 10.34
C ALA A 77 -7.80 4.72 11.72
N SER A 78 -8.91 4.03 12.03
CA SER A 78 -9.71 4.32 13.22
C SER A 78 -9.14 3.76 14.54
N LYS A 79 -8.36 2.67 14.49
CA LYS A 79 -7.72 2.06 15.68
C LYS A 79 -6.25 2.44 15.78
N SER A 80 -5.48 2.25 14.69
CA SER A 80 -4.03 2.46 14.72
C SER A 80 -3.61 3.86 14.25
N GLY A 81 -4.56 4.74 13.91
CA GLY A 81 -4.29 6.12 13.51
C GLY A 81 -3.46 6.28 12.23
N MET A 82 -3.36 5.24 11.42
CA MET A 82 -2.59 5.28 10.18
C MET A 82 -3.31 6.09 9.10
N VAL A 83 -2.56 6.87 8.35
CA VAL A 83 -3.07 7.74 7.28
C VAL A 83 -2.85 7.07 5.92
N CYS A 84 -3.91 6.77 5.19
CA CYS A 84 -3.82 6.29 3.82
C CYS A 84 -3.46 7.44 2.88
N ILE A 85 -2.34 7.31 2.16
CA ILE A 85 -1.87 8.35 1.21
C ILE A 85 -2.16 8.00 -0.26
N THR A 86 -2.85 6.90 -0.52
CA THR A 86 -3.09 6.35 -1.87
C THR A 86 -4.58 6.24 -2.21
N GLY A 87 -5.46 6.72 -1.34
CA GLY A 87 -6.92 6.53 -1.48
C GLY A 87 -7.54 7.16 -2.73
N ASP A 88 -6.96 8.25 -3.20
CA ASP A 88 -7.47 9.05 -4.33
C ASP A 88 -6.68 8.83 -5.64
N LEU A 89 -5.79 7.85 -5.69
CA LEU A 89 -5.07 7.49 -6.91
C LEU A 89 -6.00 6.76 -7.90
N GLY A 90 -5.72 6.92 -9.19
CA GLY A 90 -6.58 6.47 -10.28
C GLY A 90 -6.75 4.95 -10.43
N GLY A 91 -5.84 4.17 -9.81
CA GLY A 91 -5.88 2.71 -9.79
C GLY A 91 -4.53 2.07 -10.07
N SER A 92 -4.17 1.07 -9.27
CA SER A 92 -2.97 0.24 -9.44
C SER A 92 -3.26 -1.06 -10.19
N TYR A 93 -4.49 -1.53 -10.15
CA TYR A 93 -4.97 -2.77 -10.78
C TYR A 93 -6.10 -2.50 -11.76
N ARG A 94 -6.14 -3.24 -12.89
CA ARG A 94 -7.20 -3.08 -13.87
C ARG A 94 -7.91 -4.41 -14.16
N TYR A 95 -9.23 -4.41 -13.92
CA TYR A 95 -10.07 -5.57 -14.18
C TYR A 95 -11.29 -5.20 -15.05
N LYS A 96 -11.46 -5.90 -16.18
CA LYS A 96 -12.57 -5.66 -17.13
C LYS A 96 -12.73 -4.19 -17.52
N GLY A 97 -11.62 -3.53 -17.81
CA GLY A 97 -11.60 -2.13 -18.25
C GLY A 97 -11.72 -1.09 -17.13
N LYS A 98 -11.92 -1.50 -15.87
CA LYS A 98 -12.02 -0.59 -14.71
C LYS A 98 -10.74 -0.62 -13.91
N TRP A 99 -10.24 0.55 -13.58
CA TRP A 99 -9.13 0.71 -12.64
C TRP A 99 -9.65 0.66 -11.20
N GLU A 100 -8.90 0.01 -10.34
CA GLU A 100 -9.15 -0.09 -8.91
C GLU A 100 -7.85 0.17 -8.14
N GLN A 101 -7.91 1.03 -7.12
CA GLN A 101 -6.80 1.22 -6.21
C GLN A 101 -6.93 0.21 -5.07
N ILE A 102 -6.14 -0.85 -5.12
CA ILE A 102 -6.13 -1.94 -4.14
C ILE A 102 -4.76 -2.15 -3.51
N ASP A 103 -3.73 -1.52 -4.09
CA ASP A 103 -2.40 -1.40 -3.49
C ASP A 103 -2.34 -0.08 -2.72
N HIS A 104 -2.05 -0.15 -1.43
CA HIS A 104 -2.09 1.01 -0.56
C HIS A 104 -0.79 1.23 0.19
N VAL A 105 -0.58 2.49 0.55
CA VAL A 105 0.42 2.93 1.51
C VAL A 105 -0.29 3.68 2.63
N TYR A 106 -0.04 3.25 3.85
CA TYR A 106 -0.46 3.90 5.07
C TYR A 106 0.78 4.35 5.83
N LEU A 107 0.76 5.57 6.31
CA LEU A 107 1.85 6.16 7.09
C LEU A 107 1.38 6.49 8.49
N SER A 108 2.28 6.35 9.47
CA SER A 108 2.04 6.89 10.81
C SER A 108 1.95 8.41 10.78
N PRO A 109 1.22 9.05 11.71
CA PRO A 109 1.08 10.51 11.73
C PRO A 109 2.40 11.28 11.74
N ALA A 110 3.44 10.74 12.37
CA ALA A 110 4.76 11.37 12.40
C ALA A 110 5.38 11.52 11.00
N LEU A 111 5.10 10.60 10.07
CA LEU A 111 5.55 10.67 8.68
C LEU A 111 4.72 11.62 7.82
N VAL A 112 3.49 11.93 8.21
CA VAL A 112 2.58 12.79 7.41
C VAL A 112 2.65 14.25 7.85
N ASN A 113 2.64 14.49 9.17
CA ASN A 113 2.47 15.83 9.71
C ASN A 113 3.76 16.65 9.84
N GLY A 114 4.93 16.04 9.64
CA GLY A 114 6.23 16.67 9.46
C GLY A 114 6.53 17.86 10.39
N SER A 115 6.37 17.71 11.72
CA SER A 115 6.59 18.81 12.65
C SER A 115 8.00 18.88 13.23
N ASP A 116 8.81 17.86 13.00
CA ASP A 116 10.14 17.71 13.62
C ASP A 116 11.22 17.56 12.54
N ASP A 117 12.50 17.75 12.91
CA ASP A 117 13.71 17.57 12.05
C ASP A 117 13.91 16.13 11.56
N GLY A 118 12.83 15.42 11.23
CA GLY A 118 12.82 14.00 10.91
C GLY A 118 12.37 13.67 9.50
N LEU A 119 12.15 12.38 9.28
CA LEU A 119 11.65 11.84 8.01
C LEU A 119 10.15 12.10 7.86
N HIS A 120 9.72 12.63 6.71
CA HIS A 120 8.31 12.89 6.41
C HIS A 120 7.97 12.74 4.93
N LEU A 121 6.69 12.61 4.64
CA LEU A 121 6.16 12.50 3.28
C LEU A 121 6.46 13.77 2.47
N ALA A 122 6.96 13.59 1.25
CA ALA A 122 7.14 14.68 0.32
C ALA A 122 5.79 15.31 -0.07
N SER A 123 5.80 16.61 -0.38
CA SER A 123 4.59 17.40 -0.65
C SER A 123 3.77 16.93 -1.86
N HIS A 124 4.40 16.21 -2.81
CA HIS A 124 3.70 15.65 -3.98
C HIS A 124 2.92 14.35 -3.66
N GLY A 125 3.05 13.80 -2.43
CA GLY A 125 2.32 12.62 -2.01
C GLY A 125 2.75 11.32 -2.68
N ALA A 126 1.78 10.42 -2.91
CA ALA A 126 1.99 9.16 -3.60
C ALA A 126 1.47 9.19 -5.04
N TRP A 127 1.97 8.29 -5.89
CA TRP A 127 1.50 8.14 -7.27
C TRP A 127 1.61 6.69 -7.75
N ASN A 128 0.79 6.31 -8.75
CA ASN A 128 0.98 5.07 -9.50
C ASN A 128 2.01 5.30 -10.61
N CYS A 129 3.00 4.43 -10.73
CA CYS A 129 4.00 4.52 -11.79
C CYS A 129 3.43 3.95 -13.10
N GLU A 130 3.12 4.84 -14.05
CA GLU A 130 2.54 4.49 -15.36
C GLU A 130 3.57 4.53 -16.50
N ALA A 131 4.83 4.18 -16.23
CA ALA A 131 5.88 4.18 -17.24
C ALA A 131 5.49 3.29 -18.45
N ASP A 132 5.89 3.69 -19.66
CA ASP A 132 5.49 3.02 -20.89
C ASP A 132 5.81 1.52 -20.94
N PHE A 133 6.95 1.12 -20.34
CA PHE A 133 7.35 -0.29 -20.26
C PHE A 133 6.53 -1.14 -19.29
N LEU A 134 5.79 -0.49 -18.35
CA LEU A 134 4.93 -1.14 -17.37
C LEU A 134 3.49 -1.34 -17.89
N THR A 135 3.14 -0.68 -18.97
CA THR A 135 1.77 -0.68 -19.50
C THR A 135 1.73 -1.09 -20.97
N GLU A 136 0.59 -1.58 -21.39
CA GLU A 136 0.30 -1.95 -22.77
C GLU A 136 -1.13 -1.53 -23.17
N PRO A 137 -1.44 -1.40 -24.50
CA PRO A 137 -2.81 -1.18 -24.94
C PRO A 137 -3.73 -2.32 -24.47
N GLU A 138 -4.96 -1.96 -24.08
CA GLU A 138 -6.01 -2.94 -23.72
C GLU A 138 -6.97 -3.16 -24.91
N PRO A 139 -6.86 -4.29 -25.65
CA PRO A 139 -7.61 -4.49 -26.89
C PRO A 139 -9.12 -4.62 -26.67
N LEU A 140 -9.55 -5.19 -25.54
CA LEU A 140 -10.96 -5.54 -25.31
C LEU A 140 -11.77 -4.36 -24.77
N TYR A 141 -11.20 -3.58 -23.85
CA TYR A 141 -11.91 -2.50 -23.14
C TYR A 141 -11.39 -1.11 -23.48
N GLY A 142 -10.36 -1.03 -24.35
CA GLY A 142 -9.71 0.24 -24.71
C GLY A 142 -8.82 0.82 -23.62
N GLY A 143 -8.02 1.82 -23.98
CA GLY A 143 -7.05 2.45 -23.08
C GLY A 143 -5.81 1.57 -22.84
N ARG A 144 -5.19 1.73 -21.68
CA ARG A 144 -3.98 0.99 -21.29
C ARG A 144 -4.26 0.13 -20.05
N ARG A 145 -3.48 -0.94 -19.90
CA ARG A 145 -3.49 -1.83 -18.72
C ARG A 145 -2.06 -2.12 -18.28
N PRO A 146 -1.83 -2.61 -17.05
CA PRO A 146 -0.53 -3.15 -16.67
C PRO A 146 -0.11 -4.25 -17.62
N ARG A 147 1.18 -4.27 -17.97
CA ARG A 147 1.77 -5.31 -18.83
C ARG A 147 2.02 -6.56 -17.99
N ARG A 148 1.08 -7.49 -18.08
CA ARG A 148 1.01 -8.70 -17.25
C ARG A 148 2.10 -9.69 -17.57
N THR A 149 2.64 -10.36 -16.56
CA THR A 149 3.53 -11.51 -16.72
C THR A 149 2.77 -12.70 -17.32
N TYR A 150 1.55 -12.91 -16.82
CA TYR A 150 0.66 -13.98 -17.29
C TYR A 150 -0.75 -13.46 -17.57
N ASN A 151 -1.40 -14.07 -18.55
CA ASN A 151 -2.83 -13.93 -18.81
C ASN A 151 -3.47 -15.33 -18.75
N GLY A 152 -4.08 -15.65 -17.61
CA GLY A 152 -4.41 -17.04 -17.28
C GLY A 152 -3.14 -17.90 -17.20
N MET A 153 -3.06 -18.95 -18.00
CA MET A 153 -1.88 -19.84 -18.07
C MET A 153 -0.85 -19.43 -19.12
N ARG A 154 -1.14 -18.40 -19.92
CA ARG A 154 -0.25 -17.95 -21.00
C ARG A 154 0.75 -16.92 -20.47
N TYR A 155 2.04 -17.17 -20.70
CA TYR A 155 3.11 -16.21 -20.41
C TYR A 155 3.10 -15.09 -21.45
N GLU A 156 3.02 -13.83 -21.00
CA GLU A 156 2.96 -12.63 -21.86
C GLU A 156 4.25 -11.80 -21.80
N GLY A 157 5.19 -12.16 -20.93
CA GLY A 157 6.50 -11.50 -20.84
C GLY A 157 6.47 -10.09 -20.24
N GLY A 158 5.40 -9.73 -19.57
CA GLY A 158 5.30 -8.47 -18.82
C GLY A 158 5.87 -8.55 -17.40
N THR A 159 5.67 -7.49 -16.63
CA THR A 159 6.24 -7.33 -15.29
C THR A 159 5.27 -7.71 -14.18
N SER A 160 4.04 -7.17 -14.22
CA SER A 160 3.01 -7.39 -13.20
C SER A 160 1.63 -7.06 -13.77
N ASP A 161 0.57 -7.56 -13.15
CA ASP A 161 -0.80 -7.12 -13.39
C ASP A 161 -1.23 -5.94 -12.52
N HIS A 162 -0.33 -5.44 -11.67
CA HIS A 162 -0.47 -4.21 -10.91
C HIS A 162 0.58 -3.18 -11.35
N LEU A 163 0.26 -1.90 -11.21
CA LEU A 163 1.22 -0.79 -11.32
C LEU A 163 1.95 -0.61 -9.99
N PRO A 164 3.25 -0.28 -10.01
CA PRO A 164 3.94 0.11 -8.79
C PRO A 164 3.32 1.37 -8.19
N VAL A 165 3.14 1.34 -6.88
CA VAL A 165 2.78 2.53 -6.09
C VAL A 165 4.05 3.10 -5.50
N CYS A 166 4.26 4.39 -5.70
CA CYS A 166 5.47 5.11 -5.30
C CYS A 166 5.14 6.27 -4.37
N PHE A 167 6.04 6.60 -3.49
CA PHE A 167 6.03 7.81 -2.66
C PHE A 167 7.45 8.12 -2.20
N ASP A 168 7.71 9.38 -1.85
CA ASP A 168 9.01 9.81 -1.35
C ASP A 168 8.92 10.24 0.12
N LEU A 169 9.92 9.84 0.89
CA LEU A 169 10.16 10.33 2.23
C LEU A 169 11.41 11.20 2.24
N TRP A 170 11.32 12.39 2.82
CA TRP A 170 12.39 13.39 2.84
C TRP A 170 12.80 13.69 4.27
N PHE A 171 14.08 14.03 4.44
CA PHE A 171 14.59 14.69 5.63
C PHE A 171 14.57 16.21 5.43
N LEU A 172 14.03 16.96 6.39
CA LEU A 172 14.36 18.37 6.53
C LEU A 172 15.72 18.46 7.24
N TRP A 173 16.64 19.13 6.61
CA TRP A 173 17.97 19.45 7.15
C TRP A 173 17.91 20.78 7.90
#